data_47777eee687f6d84e2fef2c4f4f38f7d
#
_entry.id   47777eee687f6d84e2fef2c4f4f38f7d
#
_cell.length_a   1.000
_cell.length_b   1.000
_cell.length_c   1.000
_cell.angle_alpha   90.00
_cell.angle_beta   90.00
_cell.angle_gamma   90.00
#
_symmetry.space_group_name_H-M   'P 1'
#
loop_
_entity.id
_entity.type
_entity.pdbx_description
1 polymer ?
#
loop_
_entity_poly.entity_id
_entity_poly.type
_entity_poly.pdbx_seq_one_letter_code
_entity_poly.pdbx_strand_id
1 'polypeptide(L)'
;MIGSPPVDPWPVGELPTEPVGSLPRPSRLQRAVLDAEIGQIGQKELREEQDRAVADTLERLAATGSPIISDGEQRRQSFSSYPLGASADSEGIGEGPVFAVFADGHHRVIPSLAHAPFRFRAWAADDVRAARGLT
;
A
#
# COMPACT_ATOMS: atom_id res chain seq x y z
N MET A 1 1.53 25.20 -25.47
CA MET A 1 2.52 24.20 -25.93
C MET A 1 1.93 22.85 -25.63
N ILE A 2 1.57 22.11 -26.67
CA ILE A 2 1.04 20.76 -26.53
C ILE A 2 2.24 19.87 -26.23
N GLY A 3 2.26 19.26 -25.04
CA GLY A 3 3.31 18.32 -24.65
C GLY A 3 3.43 17.18 -25.67
N SER A 4 4.62 16.65 -25.85
CA SER A 4 4.87 15.48 -26.68
C SER A 4 3.90 14.37 -26.30
N PRO A 5 3.37 13.62 -27.26
CA PRO A 5 2.50 12.49 -26.97
C PRO A 5 3.23 11.53 -26.03
N PRO A 6 2.53 10.86 -25.11
CA PRO A 6 3.14 9.86 -24.26
C PRO A 6 3.84 8.84 -25.15
N VAL A 7 5.12 8.62 -24.88
CA VAL A 7 5.86 7.51 -25.51
C VAL A 7 5.13 6.24 -25.07
N ASP A 8 4.74 5.40 -26.04
CA ASP A 8 4.18 4.10 -25.74
C ASP A 8 5.20 3.33 -24.89
N PRO A 9 4.91 3.02 -23.64
CA PRO A 9 5.87 2.36 -22.77
C PRO A 9 6.09 0.88 -23.13
N TRP A 10 5.34 0.37 -24.11
CA TRP A 10 5.34 -1.04 -24.45
C TRP A 10 6.25 -1.34 -25.63
N PRO A 11 7.11 -2.35 -25.53
CA PRO A 11 7.87 -2.84 -26.68
C PRO A 11 6.89 -3.42 -27.72
N VAL A 12 7.03 -2.99 -28.95
CA VAL A 12 6.18 -3.45 -30.06
C VAL A 12 6.37 -4.96 -30.24
N GLY A 13 5.28 -5.72 -30.10
CA GLY A 13 5.28 -7.17 -30.33
C GLY A 13 5.37 -8.03 -29.07
N GLU A 14 5.46 -7.43 -27.90
CA GLU A 14 5.41 -8.16 -26.62
C GLU A 14 4.06 -7.93 -25.91
N LEU A 15 3.57 -8.96 -25.20
CA LEU A 15 2.42 -8.80 -24.31
C LEU A 15 2.91 -8.18 -23.00
N PRO A 16 2.48 -6.96 -22.67
CA PRO A 16 2.86 -6.35 -21.41
C PRO A 16 2.22 -7.12 -20.24
N THR A 17 3.00 -7.34 -19.20
CA THR A 17 2.53 -7.92 -17.95
C THR A 17 2.69 -6.92 -16.83
N GLU A 18 1.75 -6.92 -15.90
CA GLU A 18 1.81 -6.10 -14.68
C GLU A 18 1.25 -6.87 -13.49
N PRO A 19 1.73 -6.61 -12.27
CA PRO A 19 1.12 -7.17 -11.07
C PRO A 19 -0.23 -6.51 -10.80
N VAL A 20 -1.20 -7.30 -10.35
CA VAL A 20 -2.53 -6.84 -9.98
C VAL A 20 -2.62 -6.70 -8.46
N GLY A 21 -2.47 -5.48 -7.95
CA GLY A 21 -2.74 -5.15 -6.56
C GLY A 21 -1.75 -5.72 -5.54
N SER A 22 -2.28 -6.10 -4.38
CA SER A 22 -1.49 -6.49 -3.21
C SER A 22 -0.81 -7.84 -3.37
N LEU A 23 0.47 -7.91 -3.02
CA LEU A 23 1.19 -9.17 -2.84
C LEU A 23 1.17 -9.63 -1.38
N PRO A 24 1.27 -10.96 -1.13
CA PRO A 24 1.38 -11.47 0.23
C PRO A 24 2.54 -10.82 0.98
N ARG A 25 2.27 -10.35 2.19
CA ARG A 25 3.29 -9.73 3.03
C ARG A 25 4.22 -10.79 3.61
N PRO A 26 5.55 -10.56 3.62
CA PRO A 26 6.48 -11.42 4.35
C PRO A 26 6.09 -11.54 5.83
N SER A 27 6.30 -12.71 6.43
CA SER A 27 5.96 -12.95 7.85
C SER A 27 6.61 -11.95 8.80
N ARG A 28 7.81 -11.46 8.45
CA ARG A 28 8.51 -10.44 9.22
C ARG A 28 7.76 -9.11 9.22
N LEU A 29 7.24 -8.67 8.06
CA LEU A 29 6.43 -7.46 7.99
C LEU A 29 5.10 -7.64 8.73
N GLN A 30 4.45 -8.80 8.59
CA GLN A 30 3.22 -9.09 9.34
C GLN A 30 3.44 -8.97 10.85
N ARG A 31 4.55 -9.51 11.35
CA ARG A 31 4.93 -9.40 12.76
C ARG A 31 5.16 -7.95 13.15
N ALA A 32 5.93 -7.18 12.36
CA ALA A 32 6.21 -5.78 12.63
C ALA A 32 4.94 -4.92 12.68
N VAL A 33 3.95 -5.20 11.83
CA VAL A 33 2.65 -4.53 11.89
C VAL A 33 1.95 -4.78 13.22
N LEU A 34 1.88 -6.05 13.66
CA LEU A 34 1.27 -6.41 14.93
C LEU A 34 2.02 -5.77 16.11
N ASP A 35 3.35 -5.83 16.11
CA ASP A 35 4.18 -5.28 17.17
C ASP A 35 4.03 -3.74 17.25
N ALA A 36 3.83 -3.07 16.11
CA ALA A 36 3.54 -1.64 16.09
C ALA A 36 2.12 -1.32 16.62
N GLU A 37 1.13 -2.13 16.28
CA GLU A 37 -0.26 -1.95 16.76
C GLU A 37 -0.37 -2.07 18.28
N ILE A 38 0.42 -2.95 18.88
CA ILE A 38 0.46 -3.11 20.36
C ILE A 38 1.56 -2.28 21.03
N GLY A 39 2.22 -1.39 20.28
CA GLY A 39 3.20 -0.44 20.81
C GLY A 39 4.55 -1.06 21.19
N GLN A 40 4.87 -2.27 20.74
CA GLN A 40 6.16 -2.92 21.00
C GLN A 40 7.29 -2.36 20.14
N ILE A 41 6.97 -1.86 18.94
CA ILE A 41 7.92 -1.15 18.09
C ILE A 41 7.38 0.22 17.69
N GLY A 42 8.29 1.13 17.37
CA GLY A 42 7.94 2.48 16.92
C GLY A 42 7.67 2.57 15.41
N GLN A 43 7.06 3.68 15.00
CA GLN A 43 6.76 3.93 13.59
C GLN A 43 8.01 3.96 12.68
N LYS A 44 9.17 4.25 13.23
CA LYS A 44 10.43 4.22 12.47
C LYS A 44 10.79 2.78 12.11
N GLU A 45 10.76 1.88 13.09
CA GLU A 45 11.08 0.45 12.89
C GLU A 45 10.08 -0.22 11.95
N LEU A 46 8.79 0.10 12.09
CA LEU A 46 7.78 -0.38 11.15
C LEU A 46 8.08 0.08 9.71
N ARG A 47 8.45 1.35 9.51
CA ARG A 47 8.83 1.85 8.18
C ARG A 47 10.03 1.13 7.61
N GLU A 48 11.05 0.84 8.40
CA GLU A 48 12.22 0.08 7.95
C GLU A 48 11.85 -1.33 7.48
N GLU A 49 10.92 -2.01 8.16
CA GLU A 49 10.43 -3.32 7.72
C GLU A 49 9.57 -3.22 6.44
N GLN A 50 8.77 -2.18 6.32
CA GLN A 50 8.02 -1.89 5.10
C GLN A 50 8.96 -1.62 3.92
N ASP A 51 10.02 -0.82 4.11
CA ASP A 51 11.02 -0.51 3.08
C ASP A 51 11.72 -1.77 2.60
N ARG A 52 12.11 -2.66 3.50
CA ARG A 52 12.71 -3.96 3.14
C ARG A 52 11.76 -4.83 2.33
N ALA A 53 10.48 -4.89 2.71
CA ALA A 53 9.49 -5.68 2.00
C ALA A 53 9.21 -5.11 0.59
N VAL A 54 9.18 -3.79 0.45
CA VAL A 54 9.07 -3.12 -0.85
C VAL A 54 10.28 -3.41 -1.72
N ALA A 55 11.50 -3.28 -1.18
CA ALA A 55 12.74 -3.53 -1.93
C ALA A 55 12.80 -4.98 -2.44
N ASP A 56 12.51 -5.98 -1.58
CA ASP A 56 12.44 -7.39 -1.97
C ASP A 56 11.37 -7.64 -3.04
N THR A 57 10.22 -6.98 -2.93
CA THR A 57 9.15 -7.08 -3.92
C THR A 57 9.58 -6.52 -5.28
N LEU A 58 10.19 -5.34 -5.30
CA LEU A 58 10.66 -4.70 -6.53
C LEU A 58 11.75 -5.54 -7.21
N GLU A 59 12.71 -6.08 -6.43
CA GLU A 59 13.77 -6.96 -6.94
C GLU A 59 13.19 -8.22 -7.59
N ARG A 60 12.28 -8.91 -6.92
CA ARG A 60 11.63 -10.13 -7.44
C ARG A 60 10.80 -9.85 -8.67
N LEU A 61 10.03 -8.77 -8.69
CA LEU A 61 9.23 -8.41 -9.86
C LEU A 61 10.13 -7.99 -11.04
N ALA A 62 11.19 -7.24 -10.80
CA ALA A 62 12.17 -6.90 -11.84
C ALA A 62 12.82 -8.15 -12.44
N ALA A 63 13.14 -9.16 -11.60
CA ALA A 63 13.71 -10.42 -12.05
C ALA A 63 12.77 -11.25 -12.97
N THR A 64 11.46 -10.95 -12.99
CA THR A 64 10.51 -11.60 -13.91
C THR A 64 10.62 -11.08 -15.34
N GLY A 65 11.30 -9.94 -15.56
CA GLY A 65 11.33 -9.25 -16.85
C GLY A 65 10.04 -8.49 -17.18
N SER A 66 9.11 -8.36 -16.22
CA SER A 66 7.88 -7.57 -16.43
C SER A 66 8.23 -6.10 -16.66
N PRO A 67 7.67 -5.45 -17.69
CA PRO A 67 7.94 -4.03 -17.97
C PRO A 67 7.32 -3.09 -16.94
N ILE A 68 6.31 -3.58 -16.20
CA ILE A 68 5.70 -2.85 -15.09
C ILE A 68 5.89 -3.64 -13.82
N ILE A 69 6.41 -2.96 -12.81
CA ILE A 69 6.54 -3.49 -11.45
C ILE A 69 5.85 -2.56 -10.46
N SER A 70 5.46 -3.08 -9.31
CA SER A 70 4.83 -2.33 -8.24
C SER A 70 5.49 -2.64 -6.90
N ASP A 71 5.19 -1.82 -5.89
CA ASP A 71 5.62 -2.04 -4.50
C ASP A 71 4.86 -3.20 -3.81
N GLY A 72 3.91 -3.84 -4.51
CA GLY A 72 3.06 -4.91 -3.98
C GLY A 72 2.15 -4.46 -2.85
N GLU A 73 1.93 -3.15 -2.69
CA GLU A 73 1.16 -2.54 -1.61
C GLU A 73 1.64 -2.95 -0.20
N GLN A 74 2.95 -3.21 -0.05
CA GLN A 74 3.52 -3.72 1.18
C GLN A 74 3.34 -2.78 2.38
N ARG A 75 3.24 -1.46 2.14
CA ARG A 75 3.04 -0.46 3.19
C ARG A 75 1.58 -0.25 3.57
N ARG A 76 0.63 -0.70 2.76
CA ARG A 76 -0.79 -0.43 2.96
C ARG A 76 -1.45 -1.51 3.81
N GLN A 77 -2.19 -1.12 4.82
CA GLN A 77 -3.00 -2.06 5.60
C GLN A 77 -4.19 -2.57 4.79
N SER A 78 -4.81 -1.69 4.00
CA SER A 78 -5.96 -2.01 3.17
C SER A 78 -5.99 -1.10 1.94
N PHE A 79 -6.28 -1.66 0.78
CA PHE A 79 -6.40 -0.91 -0.47
C PHE A 79 -7.56 0.10 -0.44
N SER A 80 -8.61 -0.19 0.29
CA SER A 80 -9.82 0.64 0.33
C SER A 80 -9.75 1.78 1.36
N SER A 81 -9.03 1.58 2.47
CA SER A 81 -9.03 2.52 3.59
C SER A 81 -7.69 3.24 3.79
N TYR A 82 -6.63 2.88 3.06
CA TYR A 82 -5.31 3.50 3.25
C TYR A 82 -5.30 5.04 3.11
N PRO A 83 -6.14 5.69 2.25
CA PRO A 83 -6.14 7.15 2.15
C PRO A 83 -6.66 7.85 3.41
N LEU A 84 -7.37 7.11 4.24
CA LEU A 84 -7.94 7.61 5.49
C LEU A 84 -6.91 7.62 6.62
N GLY A 85 -5.79 6.94 6.44
CA GLY A 85 -4.78 6.74 7.47
C GLY A 85 -5.14 5.63 8.45
N ALA A 86 -4.13 5.16 9.18
CA ALA A 86 -4.26 4.04 10.12
C ALA A 86 -4.69 4.48 11.53
N SER A 87 -4.84 5.79 11.80
CA SER A 87 -5.05 6.27 13.16
C SER A 87 -6.46 6.81 13.39
N ALA A 88 -6.97 6.53 14.57
CA ALA A 88 -8.21 7.11 15.11
C ALA A 88 -8.18 8.66 15.19
N ASP A 89 -7.01 9.27 15.04
CA ASP A 89 -6.80 10.72 15.08
C ASP A 89 -7.05 11.43 13.73
N SER A 90 -7.58 10.72 12.75
CA SER A 90 -7.93 11.32 11.46
C SER A 90 -9.19 12.17 11.63
N GLU A 91 -9.04 13.48 11.45
CA GLU A 91 -10.17 14.42 11.54
C GLU A 91 -11.33 13.97 10.66
N GLY A 92 -12.50 13.84 11.25
CA GLY A 92 -13.72 13.42 10.55
C GLY A 92 -13.87 11.91 10.33
N ILE A 93 -12.93 11.10 10.77
CA ILE A 93 -12.97 9.64 10.64
C ILE A 93 -13.11 9.02 12.02
N GLY A 94 -14.11 8.16 12.17
CA GLY A 94 -14.34 7.37 13.37
C GLY A 94 -14.18 5.89 13.11
N GLU A 95 -14.12 5.11 14.19
CA GLU A 95 -14.27 3.67 14.09
C GLU A 95 -15.64 3.35 13.51
N GLY A 96 -15.65 2.58 12.42
CA GLY A 96 -16.89 2.15 11.82
C GLY A 96 -17.55 1.05 12.65
N PRO A 97 -18.85 1.08 12.81
CA PRO A 97 -19.58 -0.03 13.44
C PRO A 97 -19.71 -1.24 12.49
N VAL A 98 -19.26 -1.10 11.26
CA VAL A 98 -19.51 -2.08 10.20
C VAL A 98 -18.31 -2.94 9.97
N PHE A 99 -18.52 -4.24 10.02
CA PHE A 99 -17.55 -5.24 9.68
C PHE A 99 -17.84 -5.75 8.28
N ALA A 100 -16.83 -5.76 7.41
CA ALA A 100 -16.87 -6.63 6.26
C ALA A 100 -16.59 -8.05 6.73
N VAL A 101 -17.55 -8.95 6.57
CA VAL A 101 -17.39 -10.37 6.87
C VAL A 101 -17.07 -11.10 5.59
N PHE A 102 -15.94 -11.80 5.56
CA PHE A 102 -15.49 -12.57 4.41
C PHE A 102 -15.99 -14.03 4.49
N ALA A 103 -15.95 -14.74 3.38
CA ALA A 103 -16.48 -16.11 3.31
C ALA A 103 -15.78 -17.09 4.24
N ASP A 104 -14.54 -16.84 4.64
CA ASP A 104 -13.76 -17.60 5.61
C ASP A 104 -14.03 -17.20 7.07
N GLY A 105 -14.96 -16.26 7.30
CA GLY A 105 -15.38 -15.80 8.61
C GLY A 105 -14.52 -14.71 9.23
N HIS A 106 -13.39 -14.32 8.61
CA HIS A 106 -12.66 -13.17 9.13
C HIS A 106 -13.41 -11.86 8.84
N HIS A 107 -13.22 -10.87 9.68
CA HIS A 107 -13.88 -9.58 9.57
C HIS A 107 -12.88 -8.44 9.67
N ARG A 108 -13.24 -7.30 9.08
CA ARG A 108 -12.49 -6.05 9.19
C ARG A 108 -13.40 -4.92 9.58
N VAL A 109 -12.90 -4.07 10.46
CA VAL A 109 -13.55 -2.79 10.75
C VAL A 109 -13.31 -1.84 9.58
N ILE A 110 -14.39 -1.24 9.08
CA ILE A 110 -14.33 -0.24 8.02
C ILE A 110 -14.47 1.12 8.68
N PRO A 111 -13.55 2.07 8.46
CA PRO A 111 -13.66 3.42 8.96
C PRO A 111 -14.96 4.09 8.47
N SER A 112 -15.59 4.86 9.31
CA SER A 112 -16.77 5.67 8.96
C SER A 112 -16.44 7.15 8.91
N LEU A 113 -17.15 7.89 8.07
CA LEU A 113 -17.13 9.34 8.11
C LEU A 113 -17.99 9.80 9.30
N ALA A 114 -17.38 10.32 10.34
CA ALA A 114 -18.03 10.71 11.57
C ALA A 114 -18.57 12.15 11.52
N HIS A 115 -17.79 13.07 10.96
CA HIS A 115 -18.16 14.48 10.80
C HIS A 115 -17.28 15.18 9.74
N ALA A 116 -17.72 16.34 9.28
CA ALA A 116 -16.92 17.23 8.45
C ALA A 116 -16.04 18.16 9.32
N PRO A 117 -14.88 18.64 8.80
CA PRO A 117 -14.30 18.33 7.51
C PRO A 117 -13.62 16.95 7.48
N PHE A 118 -13.51 16.39 6.27
CA PHE A 118 -12.81 15.15 6.01
C PHE A 118 -11.59 15.41 5.12
N ARG A 119 -10.47 14.77 5.39
CA ARG A 119 -9.24 14.89 4.61
C ARG A 119 -8.54 13.55 4.43
N PHE A 120 -8.04 13.31 3.22
CA PHE A 120 -7.09 12.22 2.99
C PHE A 120 -5.78 12.47 3.76
N ARG A 121 -5.24 11.41 4.33
CA ARG A 121 -3.99 11.43 5.12
C ARG A 121 -2.82 10.75 4.39
N ALA A 122 -3.12 9.86 3.47
CA ALA A 122 -2.12 9.16 2.67
C ALA A 122 -2.44 9.26 1.18
N TRP A 123 -1.40 9.40 0.38
CA TRP A 123 -1.49 9.56 -1.06
C TRP A 123 -0.67 8.49 -1.76
N ALA A 124 -1.23 7.83 -2.78
CA ALA A 124 -0.50 6.84 -3.57
C ALA A 124 0.79 7.38 -4.18
N ALA A 125 0.85 8.68 -4.45
CA ALA A 125 2.07 9.32 -4.95
C ALA A 125 3.26 9.22 -3.98
N ASP A 126 3.02 9.11 -2.69
CA ASP A 126 4.08 8.97 -1.69
C ASP A 126 4.68 7.56 -1.73
N ASP A 127 3.86 6.54 -1.94
CA ASP A 127 4.32 5.16 -2.14
C ASP A 127 5.16 5.04 -3.42
N VAL A 128 4.72 5.68 -4.52
CA VAL A 128 5.48 5.70 -5.78
C VAL A 128 6.83 6.38 -5.62
N ARG A 129 6.89 7.52 -4.91
CA ARG A 129 8.17 8.21 -4.64
C ARG A 129 9.09 7.35 -3.79
N ALA A 130 8.56 6.69 -2.76
CA ALA A 130 9.32 5.82 -1.90
C ALA A 130 9.86 4.59 -2.66
N ALA A 131 9.05 3.95 -3.50
CA ALA A 131 9.47 2.83 -4.33
C ALA A 131 10.61 3.23 -5.30
N ARG A 132 10.47 4.40 -5.96
CA ARG A 132 11.52 4.93 -6.84
C ARG A 132 12.84 5.25 -6.13
N GLY A 133 12.81 5.52 -4.84
CA GLY A 133 14.02 5.74 -4.04
C GLY A 133 14.75 4.45 -3.64
N LEU A 134 14.11 3.28 -3.87
CA LEU A 134 14.66 1.96 -3.54
C LEU A 134 15.14 1.19 -4.79
N THR A 135 14.89 1.71 -5.98
CA THR A 135 15.37 1.19 -7.28
C THR A 135 16.53 2.04 -7.78
#